data_883ba997c5aca36277327dab438984af
#
_entry.id   883ba997c5aca36277327dab438984af
#
_cell.length_a   1.000
_cell.length_b   1.000
_cell.length_c   1.000
_cell.angle_alpha   90.00
_cell.angle_beta   90.00
_cell.angle_gamma   90.00
#
_symmetry.space_group_name_H-M   'P 1'
#
loop_
_entity.id
_entity.type
_entity.pdbx_description
1 polymer ?
#
loop_
_entity_poly.entity_id
_entity_poly.type
_entity_poly.pdbx_seq_one_letter_code
_entity_poly.pdbx_strand_id
1 'polypeptide(L)'
;ALNNIRKNRASRIVDMPLNTWKDVGDEIANQVRSLVRDDRVLGKLKEYSREYAELKSSRKAAPRQASTSTVPDLTLTGKMLSNFRRLVIDKFSVGLGFSAKVHKDKMDINASRGWDMLDNNEVLKPIEKNVSKRISKQFDKNIRKWADDDVVIQIG
;
A
#
# COMPACT_ATOMS: atom_id res chain seq x y z
N ALA A 1 -1.02 -15.54 39.31
CA ALA A 1 -0.05 -14.48 38.95
C ALA A 1 0.78 -14.86 37.72
N LEU A 2 1.44 -16.03 37.64
CA LEU A 2 2.28 -16.48 36.53
C LEU A 2 1.56 -16.57 35.19
N ASN A 3 0.29 -16.99 35.16
CA ASN A 3 -0.48 -17.07 33.91
C ASN A 3 -0.82 -15.69 33.33
N ASN A 4 -1.01 -14.67 34.17
CA ASN A 4 -1.23 -13.31 33.69
C ASN A 4 0.06 -12.67 33.16
N ILE A 5 1.21 -13.00 33.76
CA ILE A 5 2.51 -12.55 33.31
C ILE A 5 2.82 -13.16 31.92
N ARG A 6 2.56 -14.45 31.71
CA ARG A 6 2.77 -15.12 30.42
C ARG A 6 1.84 -14.57 29.31
N LYS A 7 0.55 -14.33 29.61
CA LYS A 7 -0.39 -13.70 28.66
C LYS A 7 0.04 -12.28 28.27
N ASN A 8 0.45 -11.46 29.23
CA ASN A 8 0.92 -10.11 28.97
C ASN A 8 2.24 -10.07 28.16
N ARG A 9 3.11 -11.10 28.35
CA ARG A 9 4.37 -11.20 27.59
C ARG A 9 4.14 -11.64 26.14
N ALA A 10 3.29 -12.64 25.91
CA ALA A 10 2.95 -13.07 24.55
C ALA A 10 2.31 -11.93 23.73
N SER A 11 1.46 -11.10 24.35
CA SER A 11 0.86 -9.95 23.66
C SER A 11 1.90 -8.91 23.22
N ARG A 12 2.98 -8.72 23.95
CA ARG A 12 4.06 -7.77 23.60
C ARG A 12 4.88 -8.20 22.39
N ILE A 13 5.02 -9.50 22.13
CA ILE A 13 5.71 -10.02 20.95
C ILE A 13 4.89 -9.72 19.69
N VAL A 14 3.57 -9.79 19.80
CA VAL A 14 2.63 -9.58 18.69
C VAL A 14 2.28 -8.10 18.49
N ASP A 15 2.52 -7.27 19.52
CA ASP A 15 2.24 -5.83 19.45
C ASP A 15 3.16 -5.12 18.45
N MET A 16 2.56 -4.66 17.37
CA MET A 16 3.23 -3.78 16.42
C MET A 16 3.04 -2.32 16.86
N PRO A 17 4.13 -1.55 17.01
CA PRO A 17 4.02 -0.12 17.27
C PRO A 17 3.19 0.59 16.19
N LEU A 18 2.32 1.52 16.57
CA LEU A 18 1.52 2.30 15.61
C LEU A 18 2.38 2.97 14.54
N ASN A 19 3.60 3.41 14.90
CA ASN A 19 4.54 3.96 13.92
C ASN A 19 4.97 2.94 12.87
N THR A 20 5.10 1.65 13.23
CA THR A 20 5.39 0.60 12.25
C THR A 20 4.25 0.42 11.26
N TRP A 21 3.01 0.42 11.72
CA TRP A 21 1.83 0.39 10.84
C TRP A 21 1.72 1.63 9.96
N LYS A 22 2.06 2.78 10.52
CA LYS A 22 2.14 4.04 9.76
C LYS A 22 3.11 3.93 8.60
N ASP A 23 4.34 3.50 8.89
CA ASP A 23 5.39 3.35 7.88
C ASP A 23 5.03 2.30 6.83
N VAL A 24 4.46 1.16 7.25
CA VAL A 24 3.96 0.12 6.34
C VAL A 24 2.89 0.68 5.41
N GLY A 25 1.92 1.42 5.94
CA GLY A 25 0.85 2.00 5.15
C GLY A 25 1.35 3.04 4.14
N ASP A 26 2.26 3.90 4.55
CA ASP A 26 2.86 4.91 3.67
C ASP A 26 3.72 4.25 2.57
N GLU A 27 4.45 3.18 2.91
CA GLU A 27 5.23 2.39 1.95
C GLU A 27 4.33 1.69 0.93
N ILE A 28 3.25 1.02 1.36
CA ILE A 28 2.28 0.39 0.44
C ILE A 28 1.70 1.42 -0.51
N ALA A 29 1.26 2.58 0.00
CA ALA A 29 0.71 3.63 -0.83
C ALA A 29 1.72 4.15 -1.87
N ASN A 30 3.00 4.25 -1.51
CA ASN A 30 4.07 4.63 -2.42
C ASN A 30 4.32 3.55 -3.48
N GLN A 31 4.37 2.28 -3.08
CA GLN A 31 4.58 1.15 -3.98
C GLN A 31 3.43 1.00 -4.99
N VAL A 32 2.16 1.12 -4.55
CA VAL A 32 1.02 1.13 -5.46
C VAL A 32 1.17 2.23 -6.50
N ARG A 33 1.48 3.45 -6.08
CA ARG A 33 1.68 4.58 -7.01
C ARG A 33 2.82 4.37 -8.01
N SER A 34 3.89 3.69 -7.58
CA SER A 34 5.04 3.36 -8.43
C SER A 34 4.69 2.25 -9.41
N LEU A 35 4.12 1.15 -8.93
CA LEU A 35 3.81 -0.03 -9.74
C LEU A 35 2.74 0.26 -10.80
N VAL A 36 1.77 1.09 -10.49
CA VAL A 36 0.74 1.53 -11.47
C VAL A 36 1.35 2.34 -12.64
N ARG A 37 2.59 2.79 -12.52
CA ARG A 37 3.34 3.48 -13.60
C ARG A 37 4.42 2.60 -14.22
N ASP A 38 4.58 1.38 -13.75
CA ASP A 38 5.58 0.44 -14.28
C ASP A 38 5.00 -0.26 -15.53
N ASP A 39 5.72 -0.18 -16.65
CA ASP A 39 5.30 -0.76 -17.94
C ASP A 39 5.03 -2.27 -17.85
N ARG A 40 5.70 -2.97 -16.93
CA ARG A 40 5.48 -4.41 -16.68
C ARG A 40 4.10 -4.72 -16.11
N VAL A 41 3.52 -3.76 -15.38
CA VAL A 41 2.17 -3.85 -14.82
C VAL A 41 1.15 -3.29 -15.80
N LEU A 42 1.48 -2.19 -16.45
CA LEU A 42 0.61 -1.46 -17.36
C LEU A 42 0.18 -2.28 -18.57
N GLY A 43 1.08 -3.08 -19.14
CA GLY A 43 0.79 -3.94 -20.30
C GLY A 43 -0.26 -5.04 -20.05
N LYS A 44 -0.74 -5.19 -18.81
CA LYS A 44 -1.78 -6.16 -18.43
C LYS A 44 -3.14 -5.52 -18.14
N LEU A 45 -3.22 -4.21 -18.19
CA LEU A 45 -4.49 -3.48 -18.10
C LEU A 45 -5.14 -3.42 -19.50
N LYS A 46 -6.47 -3.33 -19.51
CA LYS A 46 -7.22 -3.13 -20.75
C LYS A 46 -6.73 -1.88 -21.47
N GLU A 47 -6.44 -1.99 -22.75
CA GLU A 47 -5.98 -0.88 -23.60
C GLU A 47 -6.98 0.30 -23.61
N TYR A 48 -6.46 1.50 -23.77
CA TYR A 48 -7.27 2.68 -24.05
C TYR A 48 -7.92 2.57 -25.45
N SER A 49 -9.07 3.21 -25.65
CA SER A 49 -9.56 3.40 -27.01
C SER A 49 -8.55 4.22 -27.82
N ARG A 50 -8.49 3.98 -29.13
CA ARG A 50 -7.57 4.67 -30.03
C ARG A 50 -7.72 6.19 -29.91
N GLU A 51 -8.94 6.69 -29.93
CA GLU A 51 -9.24 8.13 -29.86
C GLU A 51 -8.75 8.73 -28.53
N TYR A 52 -8.92 8.00 -27.41
CA TYR A 52 -8.42 8.48 -26.13
C TYR A 52 -6.90 8.43 -26.01
N ALA A 53 -6.27 7.40 -26.59
CA ALA A 53 -4.83 7.30 -26.64
C ALA A 53 -4.21 8.44 -27.45
N GLU A 54 -4.76 8.75 -28.64
CA GLU A 54 -4.36 9.88 -29.48
C GLU A 54 -4.56 11.24 -28.76
N LEU A 55 -5.70 11.43 -28.12
CA LEU A 55 -6.00 12.64 -27.34
C LEU A 55 -5.02 12.83 -26.19
N LYS A 56 -4.69 11.74 -25.48
CA LYS A 56 -3.76 11.75 -24.35
C LYS A 56 -2.32 12.00 -24.80
N SER A 57 -1.86 11.37 -25.86
CA SER A 57 -0.50 11.56 -26.42
C SER A 57 -0.27 12.99 -26.87
N SER A 58 -1.28 13.64 -27.43
CA SER A 58 -1.24 15.04 -27.89
C SER A 58 -1.33 16.08 -26.76
N ARG A 59 -1.42 15.67 -25.50
CA ARG A 59 -1.64 16.53 -24.31
C ARG A 59 -2.93 17.34 -24.33
N LYS A 60 -3.92 16.92 -25.10
CA LYS A 60 -5.23 17.61 -25.21
C LYS A 60 -6.32 17.03 -24.30
N ALA A 61 -6.03 15.92 -23.60
CA ALA A 61 -7.00 15.24 -22.75
C ALA A 61 -7.34 15.99 -21.45
N ALA A 62 -6.46 16.86 -20.97
CA ALA A 62 -6.71 17.70 -19.79
C ALA A 62 -5.74 18.91 -19.73
N PRO A 63 -6.15 20.05 -19.15
CA PRO A 63 -5.33 21.29 -19.06
C PRO A 63 -4.00 21.11 -18.32
N ARG A 64 -3.94 20.18 -17.35
CA ARG A 64 -2.73 19.88 -16.55
C ARG A 64 -2.44 18.40 -16.58
N GLN A 65 -2.20 17.91 -17.78
CA GLN A 65 -1.94 16.50 -18.02
C GLN A 65 -0.55 16.10 -17.51
N ALA A 66 -0.50 15.10 -16.63
CA ALA A 66 0.74 14.60 -16.02
C ALA A 66 1.37 13.43 -16.77
N SER A 67 0.63 12.78 -17.69
CA SER A 67 1.11 11.66 -18.48
C SER A 67 0.61 11.74 -19.91
N THR A 68 1.48 11.38 -20.86
CA THR A 68 1.18 11.23 -22.30
C THR A 68 1.18 9.77 -22.73
N SER A 69 1.30 8.83 -21.78
CA SER A 69 1.32 7.40 -22.06
C SER A 69 0.07 6.96 -22.82
N THR A 70 0.24 6.23 -23.90
CA THR A 70 -0.84 5.57 -24.64
C THR A 70 -1.23 4.24 -23.99
N VAL A 71 -0.37 3.71 -23.12
CA VAL A 71 -0.65 2.53 -22.28
C VAL A 71 -1.41 2.99 -21.03
N PRO A 72 -2.42 2.23 -20.56
CA PRO A 72 -3.20 2.58 -19.39
C PRO A 72 -2.33 2.67 -18.13
N ASP A 73 -2.11 3.88 -17.63
CA ASP A 73 -1.32 4.20 -16.44
C ASP A 73 -2.15 4.86 -15.33
N LEU A 74 -3.48 4.93 -15.51
CA LEU A 74 -4.43 5.59 -14.61
C LEU A 74 -4.04 7.02 -14.22
N THR A 75 -3.11 7.61 -14.98
CA THR A 75 -2.53 8.92 -14.69
C THR A 75 -2.88 9.90 -15.81
N LEU A 76 -3.93 10.67 -15.63
CA LEU A 76 -4.20 11.82 -16.50
C LEU A 76 -3.62 13.10 -15.89
N THR A 77 -4.05 13.46 -14.69
CA THR A 77 -3.56 14.66 -13.97
C THR A 77 -2.70 14.30 -12.75
N GLY A 78 -2.54 13.02 -12.44
CA GLY A 78 -1.84 12.54 -11.24
C GLY A 78 -2.63 12.70 -9.93
N LYS A 79 -3.71 13.49 -9.93
CA LYS A 79 -4.47 13.81 -8.70
C LYS A 79 -5.12 12.59 -8.04
N MET A 80 -5.61 11.63 -8.83
CA MET A 80 -6.23 10.41 -8.29
C MET A 80 -5.19 9.59 -7.52
N LEU A 81 -4.09 9.25 -8.14
CA LEU A 81 -3.04 8.44 -7.50
C LEU A 81 -2.36 9.15 -6.34
N SER A 82 -2.15 10.47 -6.41
CA SER A 82 -1.59 11.23 -5.28
C SER A 82 -2.54 11.30 -4.07
N ASN A 83 -3.83 11.07 -4.29
CA ASN A 83 -4.83 11.03 -3.22
C ASN A 83 -4.96 9.64 -2.57
N PHE A 84 -4.38 8.58 -3.17
CA PHE A 84 -4.30 7.25 -2.57
C PHE A 84 -3.27 7.25 -1.45
N ARG A 85 -3.72 7.02 -0.24
CA ARG A 85 -2.89 7.13 0.96
C ARG A 85 -3.44 6.28 2.10
N ARG A 86 -2.67 6.21 3.16
CA ARG A 86 -3.12 5.66 4.43
C ARG A 86 -4.24 6.53 5.00
N LEU A 87 -5.34 5.89 5.41
CA LEU A 87 -6.53 6.53 5.99
C LEU A 87 -6.69 6.23 7.48
N VAL A 88 -6.52 4.97 7.86
CA VAL A 88 -6.75 4.48 9.23
C VAL A 88 -5.55 3.67 9.70
N ILE A 89 -5.23 3.79 10.97
CA ILE A 89 -4.27 2.92 11.66
C ILE A 89 -4.91 2.49 12.95
N ASP A 90 -4.86 1.20 13.22
CA ASP A 90 -5.15 0.63 14.53
C ASP A 90 -4.03 -0.31 14.98
N LYS A 91 -4.23 -1.00 16.12
CA LYS A 91 -3.24 -1.88 16.72
C LYS A 91 -2.83 -3.06 15.81
N PHE A 92 -3.69 -3.48 14.90
CA PHE A 92 -3.55 -4.71 14.13
C PHE A 92 -3.61 -4.50 12.63
N SER A 93 -3.95 -3.29 12.18
CA SER A 93 -4.19 -3.04 10.77
C SER A 93 -3.87 -1.62 10.32
N VAL A 94 -3.67 -1.48 9.02
CA VAL A 94 -3.60 -0.19 8.35
C VAL A 94 -4.56 -0.19 7.17
N GLY A 95 -5.47 0.79 7.15
CA GLY A 95 -6.40 1.02 6.06
C GLY A 95 -5.83 1.98 5.03
N LEU A 96 -5.91 1.61 3.76
CA LEU A 96 -5.47 2.42 2.62
C LEU A 96 -6.67 2.78 1.75
N GLY A 97 -6.61 3.92 1.10
CA GLY A 97 -7.68 4.36 0.19
C GLY A 97 -7.53 5.79 -0.28
N PHE A 98 -8.59 6.29 -0.88
CA PHE A 98 -8.68 7.66 -1.36
C PHE A 98 -9.30 8.55 -0.29
N SER A 99 -8.64 9.65 0.06
CA SER A 99 -9.15 10.57 1.08
C SER A 99 -10.31 11.44 0.58
N ALA A 100 -10.50 11.56 -0.73
CA ALA A 100 -11.63 12.26 -1.32
C ALA A 100 -12.52 11.30 -2.12
N LYS A 101 -13.84 11.37 -1.87
CA LYS A 101 -14.84 10.53 -2.52
C LYS A 101 -14.74 10.56 -4.05
N VAL A 102 -14.53 11.73 -4.64
CA VAL A 102 -14.40 11.89 -6.09
C VAL A 102 -13.28 11.02 -6.69
N HIS A 103 -12.21 10.75 -5.95
CA HIS A 103 -11.12 9.91 -6.42
C HIS A 103 -11.42 8.42 -6.23
N LYS A 104 -12.14 8.08 -5.16
CA LYS A 104 -12.67 6.73 -4.97
C LYS A 104 -13.64 6.38 -6.10
N ASP A 105 -14.62 7.23 -6.37
CA ASP A 105 -15.62 7.02 -7.42
C ASP A 105 -14.94 6.85 -8.81
N LYS A 106 -13.89 7.63 -9.09
CA LYS A 106 -13.11 7.46 -10.32
C LYS A 106 -12.39 6.11 -10.39
N MET A 107 -11.87 5.62 -9.27
CA MET A 107 -11.24 4.31 -9.22
C MET A 107 -12.26 3.21 -9.43
N ASP A 108 -13.41 3.29 -8.79
CA ASP A 108 -14.51 2.33 -8.94
C ASP A 108 -14.99 2.26 -10.41
N ILE A 109 -15.12 3.41 -11.08
CA ILE A 109 -15.44 3.49 -12.52
C ILE A 109 -14.32 2.85 -13.37
N ASN A 110 -13.05 3.09 -13.05
CA ASN A 110 -11.95 2.48 -13.77
C ASN A 110 -11.91 0.95 -13.56
N ALA A 111 -12.13 0.48 -12.33
CA ALA A 111 -12.21 -0.94 -12.02
C ALA A 111 -13.34 -1.62 -12.80
N SER A 112 -14.53 -1.02 -12.88
CA SER A 112 -15.65 -1.56 -13.68
C SER A 112 -15.37 -1.65 -15.18
N ARG A 113 -14.39 -0.88 -15.67
CA ARG A 113 -13.90 -0.91 -17.06
C ARG A 113 -12.75 -1.87 -17.30
N GLY A 114 -12.31 -2.60 -16.26
CA GLY A 114 -11.19 -3.54 -16.31
C GLY A 114 -9.82 -2.92 -15.96
N TRP A 115 -9.82 -1.74 -15.36
CA TRP A 115 -8.60 -1.05 -14.89
C TRP A 115 -8.54 -1.03 -13.36
N ASP A 116 -8.60 -2.23 -12.75
CA ASP A 116 -8.48 -2.38 -11.31
C ASP A 116 -7.01 -2.53 -10.90
N MET A 117 -6.48 -1.50 -10.26
CA MET A 117 -5.11 -1.54 -9.73
C MET A 117 -5.01 -2.21 -8.37
N LEU A 118 -6.13 -2.33 -7.64
CA LEU A 118 -6.14 -2.84 -6.27
C LEU A 118 -6.41 -4.35 -6.21
N ASP A 119 -6.96 -4.92 -7.28
CA ASP A 119 -7.16 -6.37 -7.46
C ASP A 119 -6.23 -6.96 -8.55
N ASN A 120 -5.08 -6.32 -8.76
CA ASN A 120 -4.10 -6.78 -9.73
C ASN A 120 -2.95 -7.51 -9.02
N ASN A 121 -2.81 -8.80 -9.28
CA ASN A 121 -1.77 -9.66 -8.68
C ASN A 121 -0.34 -9.15 -8.95
N GLU A 122 -0.08 -8.49 -10.08
CA GLU A 122 1.23 -7.94 -10.40
C GLU A 122 1.55 -6.70 -9.52
N VAL A 123 0.51 -6.01 -9.06
CA VAL A 123 0.65 -4.94 -8.07
C VAL A 123 0.75 -5.51 -6.66
N LEU A 124 -0.10 -6.47 -6.31
CA LEU A 124 -0.23 -6.97 -4.94
C LEU A 124 0.95 -7.85 -4.50
N LYS A 125 1.42 -8.79 -5.33
CA LYS A 125 2.51 -9.72 -4.96
C LYS A 125 3.81 -9.05 -4.51
N PRO A 126 4.36 -8.03 -5.20
CA PRO A 126 5.55 -7.32 -4.73
C PRO A 126 5.32 -6.61 -3.40
N ILE A 127 4.12 -6.05 -3.20
CA ILE A 127 3.73 -5.36 -1.97
C ILE A 127 3.66 -6.35 -0.81
N GLU A 128 2.96 -7.46 -0.99
CA GLU A 128 2.84 -8.54 0.00
C GLU A 128 4.20 -9.03 0.47
N LYS A 129 5.12 -9.30 -0.46
CA LYS A 129 6.49 -9.75 -0.15
C LYS A 129 7.24 -8.73 0.71
N ASN A 130 7.16 -7.45 0.39
CA ASN A 130 7.86 -6.39 1.10
C ASN A 130 7.26 -6.16 2.49
N VAL A 131 5.93 -6.14 2.59
CA VAL A 131 5.20 -5.99 3.85
C VAL A 131 5.48 -7.15 4.78
N SER A 132 5.39 -8.39 4.30
CA SER A 132 5.68 -9.59 5.09
C SER A 132 7.10 -9.56 5.65
N LYS A 133 8.09 -9.20 4.83
CA LYS A 133 9.50 -9.05 5.27
C LYS A 133 9.65 -8.01 6.39
N ARG A 134 8.94 -6.89 6.28
CA ARG A 134 9.01 -5.81 7.27
C ARG A 134 8.35 -6.21 8.59
N ILE A 135 7.19 -6.86 8.51
CA ILE A 135 6.47 -7.39 9.67
C ILE A 135 7.33 -8.44 10.38
N SER A 136 7.89 -9.41 9.66
CA SER A 136 8.79 -10.42 10.23
C SER A 136 9.98 -9.78 10.95
N LYS A 137 10.62 -8.78 10.34
CA LYS A 137 11.74 -8.06 10.97
C LYS A 137 11.34 -7.36 12.27
N GLN A 138 10.12 -6.85 12.36
CA GLN A 138 9.62 -6.23 13.60
C GLN A 138 9.34 -7.28 14.67
N PHE A 139 8.78 -8.43 14.30
CA PHE A 139 8.61 -9.55 15.23
C PHE A 139 9.94 -10.05 15.78
N ASP A 140 10.95 -10.25 14.94
CA ASP A 140 12.29 -10.65 15.36
C ASP A 140 12.88 -9.66 16.37
N LYS A 141 12.68 -8.36 16.14
CA LYS A 141 13.10 -7.30 17.05
C LYS A 141 12.38 -7.38 18.40
N ASN A 142 11.08 -7.63 18.37
CA ASN A 142 10.28 -7.77 19.59
C ASN A 142 10.69 -9.01 20.40
N ILE A 143 10.96 -10.14 19.71
CA ILE A 143 11.41 -11.39 20.33
C ILE A 143 12.78 -11.20 21.00
N ARG A 144 13.74 -10.57 20.32
CA ARG A 144 15.08 -10.28 20.90
C ARG A 144 14.95 -9.42 22.14
N LYS A 145 14.20 -8.33 22.07
CA LYS A 145 13.96 -7.45 23.22
C LYS A 145 13.32 -8.21 24.40
N TRP A 146 12.38 -9.10 24.11
CA TRP A 146 11.76 -9.94 25.12
C TRP A 146 12.76 -10.92 25.76
N ALA A 147 13.66 -11.54 24.97
CA ALA A 147 14.70 -12.43 25.48
C ALA A 147 15.72 -11.69 26.36
N ASP A 148 16.12 -10.49 25.97
CA ASP A 148 17.04 -9.65 26.76
C ASP A 148 16.42 -9.23 28.10
N ASP A 149 15.13 -8.88 28.12
CA ASP A 149 14.38 -8.54 29.34
C ASP A 149 14.25 -9.73 30.32
N ASP A 150 14.27 -10.98 29.82
CA ASP A 150 14.23 -12.19 30.68
C ASP A 150 15.57 -12.51 31.36
N VAL A 151 16.70 -12.15 30.76
CA VAL A 151 18.03 -12.36 31.37
C VAL A 151 18.23 -11.48 32.61
N VAL A 152 17.63 -10.30 32.64
CA VAL A 152 17.75 -9.35 33.77
C VAL A 152 16.96 -9.80 35.01
N ILE A 153 15.96 -10.66 34.86
CA ILE A 153 15.10 -11.11 35.98
C ILE A 153 15.72 -12.30 36.74
N GLN A 154 16.74 -12.97 36.22
CA GLN A 154 17.40 -14.13 36.87
C GLN A 154 18.56 -13.78 37.79
N ILE A 155 18.92 -12.50 37.94
CA ILE A 155 20.08 -12.03 38.72
C ILE A 155 19.66 -11.26 39.98
N GLY A 156 18.35 -11.32 40.36
CA GLY A 156 17.82 -10.67 41.54
C GLY A 156 17.26 -11.65 42.56
#